data_b00ab62547824f781d087a8e444b5880
#
_entry.id   b00ab62547824f781d087a8e444b5880
#
_cell.length_a   1.000
_cell.length_b   1.000
_cell.length_c   1.000
_cell.angle_alpha   90.00
_cell.angle_beta   90.00
_cell.angle_gamma   90.00
#
_symmetry.space_group_name_H-M   'P 1'
#
loop_
_entity.id
_entity.type
_entity.pdbx_description
1 polymer ?
#
loop_
_entity_poly.entity_id
_entity_poly.type
_entity_poly.pdbx_seq_one_letter_code
_entity_poly.pdbx_strand_id
1 'polypeptide(L)'
;FTLLPTQGHVRGFDTGPANALMDAWCEQHRGTPFDAHGAFAASGRVDAALLDALLADPWFALPPPKSSGREHFHLAWVASQLTGNERAEDVQATLLELTAATVADALRAHQPRTRRVLACGGGVHNPMLLARIAAHLPGVHVESTQAHGLDPDFVEAMAFAWLAREALAGRPGNVPAVTGARGPRVLGVVYPA
;
A
#
# COMPACT_ATOMS: atom_id res chain seq x y z
N PHE A 1 3.14 -3.89 -2.61
CA PHE A 1 2.30 -4.42 -3.69
C PHE A 1 2.99 -5.58 -4.39
N THR A 2 2.32 -6.73 -4.47
CA THR A 2 2.90 -7.95 -5.07
C THR A 2 1.98 -8.47 -6.17
N LEU A 3 2.53 -8.66 -7.35
CA LEU A 3 1.86 -9.24 -8.52
C LEU A 3 2.16 -10.74 -8.58
N LEU A 4 1.12 -11.55 -8.53
CA LEU A 4 1.17 -13.01 -8.61
C LEU A 4 0.55 -13.46 -9.96
N PRO A 5 1.31 -13.42 -11.06
CA PRO A 5 0.79 -13.82 -12.37
C PRO A 5 0.61 -15.35 -12.43
N THR A 6 -0.33 -15.82 -13.25
CA THR A 6 -0.51 -17.25 -13.51
C THR A 6 0.65 -17.87 -14.29
N GLN A 7 1.39 -17.04 -15.02
CA GLN A 7 2.60 -17.41 -15.77
C GLN A 7 3.62 -16.29 -15.65
N GLY A 8 4.91 -16.66 -15.59
CA GLY A 8 6.00 -15.70 -15.44
C GLY A 8 6.45 -15.52 -13.99
N HIS A 9 7.19 -14.45 -13.75
CA HIS A 9 7.80 -14.19 -12.43
C HIS A 9 6.92 -13.32 -11.55
N VAL A 10 6.93 -13.61 -10.24
CA VAL A 10 6.40 -12.70 -9.22
C VAL A 10 7.14 -11.37 -9.32
N ARG A 11 6.39 -10.27 -9.24
CA ARG A 11 6.93 -8.91 -9.19
C ARG A 11 6.39 -8.19 -7.97
N GLY A 12 7.18 -7.29 -7.41
CA GLY A 12 6.76 -6.46 -6.28
C GLY A 12 7.36 -5.07 -6.38
N PHE A 13 6.61 -4.07 -5.98
CA PHE A 13 7.02 -2.66 -5.93
C PHE A 13 5.98 -1.85 -5.15
N ASP A 14 6.36 -0.67 -4.69
CA ASP A 14 5.44 0.22 -4.01
C ASP A 14 4.63 1.05 -5.02
N THR A 15 3.35 1.26 -4.71
CA THR A 15 2.43 2.03 -5.56
C THR A 15 2.19 3.45 -5.03
N GLY A 16 2.52 3.70 -3.76
CA GLY A 16 2.30 4.97 -3.08
C GLY A 16 2.29 4.82 -1.56
N PRO A 17 1.73 5.79 -0.85
CA PRO A 17 1.78 5.88 0.62
C PRO A 17 0.93 4.84 1.37
N ALA A 18 0.07 4.09 0.70
CA ALA A 18 -0.92 3.22 1.32
C ALA A 18 -1.76 3.99 2.37
N ASN A 19 -1.94 3.43 3.59
CA ASN A 19 -2.67 4.12 4.66
C ASN A 19 -1.80 5.09 5.50
N ALA A 20 -0.50 5.12 5.31
CA ALA A 20 0.41 5.87 6.20
C ALA A 20 0.10 7.37 6.26
N LEU A 21 -0.22 8.01 5.14
CA LEU A 21 -0.60 9.42 5.13
C LEU A 21 -1.98 9.67 5.72
N MET A 22 -2.94 8.79 5.45
CA MET A 22 -4.29 8.86 6.05
C MET A 22 -4.23 8.75 7.56
N ASP A 23 -3.41 7.84 8.08
CA ASP A 23 -3.23 7.61 9.50
C ASP A 23 -2.57 8.84 10.15
N ALA A 24 -1.47 9.33 9.58
CA ALA A 24 -0.77 10.50 10.08
C ALA A 24 -1.66 11.77 10.05
N TRP A 25 -2.46 11.96 9.00
CA TRP A 25 -3.40 13.08 8.89
C TRP A 25 -4.53 12.97 9.92
N CYS A 26 -5.06 11.76 10.11
CA CYS A 26 -6.08 11.49 11.13
C CYS A 26 -5.54 11.75 12.54
N GLU A 27 -4.33 11.30 12.85
CA GLU A 27 -3.69 11.55 14.13
C GLU A 27 -3.52 13.07 14.38
N GLN A 28 -3.03 13.81 13.39
CA GLN A 28 -2.84 15.26 13.50
C GLN A 28 -4.15 16.02 13.72
N HIS A 29 -5.25 15.63 13.06
CA HIS A 29 -6.50 16.42 13.05
C HIS A 29 -7.60 15.88 13.96
N ARG A 30 -7.52 14.62 14.37
CA ARG A 30 -8.51 13.93 15.22
C ARG A 30 -7.93 13.39 16.52
N GLY A 31 -6.60 13.34 16.64
CA GLY A 31 -5.92 12.75 17.80
C GLY A 31 -6.08 11.24 17.89
N THR A 32 -6.49 10.57 16.82
CA THR A 32 -6.62 9.12 16.74
C THR A 32 -5.62 8.54 15.73
N PRO A 33 -4.96 7.41 16.01
CA PRO A 33 -3.85 6.91 15.21
C PRO A 33 -4.24 6.44 13.80
N PHE A 34 -5.51 6.28 13.51
CA PHE A 34 -6.04 5.89 12.21
C PHE A 34 -7.52 6.31 12.05
N ASP A 35 -7.97 6.37 10.80
CA ASP A 35 -9.35 6.68 10.45
C ASP A 35 -10.22 5.41 10.56
N ALA A 36 -10.84 5.21 11.72
CA ALA A 36 -11.66 4.03 11.97
C ALA A 36 -12.82 3.94 10.97
N HIS A 37 -12.85 2.84 10.22
CA HIS A 37 -13.84 2.55 9.18
C HIS A 37 -13.91 3.57 8.04
N GLY A 38 -12.94 4.48 7.93
CA GLY A 38 -12.95 5.56 6.93
C GLY A 38 -13.95 6.68 7.25
N ALA A 39 -14.38 6.80 8.51
CA ALA A 39 -15.43 7.75 8.90
C ALA A 39 -15.00 9.22 8.72
N PHE A 40 -13.73 9.53 8.92
CA PHE A 40 -13.20 10.86 8.71
C PHE A 40 -13.17 11.20 7.21
N ALA A 41 -12.65 10.32 6.38
CA ALA A 41 -12.68 10.48 4.92
C ALA A 41 -14.12 10.58 4.38
N ALA A 42 -15.05 9.77 4.92
CA ALA A 42 -16.46 9.78 4.52
C ALA A 42 -17.17 11.11 4.82
N SER A 43 -16.68 11.87 5.79
CA SER A 43 -17.24 13.20 6.12
C SER A 43 -16.77 14.31 5.18
N GLY A 44 -15.76 14.05 4.35
CA GLY A 44 -15.18 14.96 3.39
C GLY A 44 -15.56 14.65 1.94
N ARG A 45 -14.98 15.43 1.05
CA ARG A 45 -15.09 15.25 -0.40
C ARG A 45 -13.69 15.25 -1.02
N VAL A 46 -13.50 14.42 -2.03
CA VAL A 46 -12.25 14.44 -2.79
C VAL A 46 -12.06 15.81 -3.44
N ASP A 47 -10.95 16.45 -3.15
CA ASP A 47 -10.50 17.65 -3.85
C ASP A 47 -9.68 17.21 -5.08
N ALA A 48 -10.26 17.43 -6.26
CA ALA A 48 -9.64 17.02 -7.51
C ALA A 48 -8.34 17.77 -7.79
N ALA A 49 -8.26 19.06 -7.43
CA ALA A 49 -7.06 19.86 -7.66
C ALA A 49 -5.91 19.39 -6.77
N LEU A 50 -6.20 19.10 -5.50
CA LEU A 50 -5.22 18.51 -4.58
C LEU A 50 -4.79 17.11 -5.04
N LEU A 51 -5.74 16.26 -5.46
CA LEU A 51 -5.43 14.93 -5.97
C LEU A 51 -4.48 14.99 -7.18
N ASP A 52 -4.78 15.86 -8.14
CA ASP A 52 -3.94 16.06 -9.32
C ASP A 52 -2.54 16.56 -8.95
N ALA A 53 -2.45 17.49 -7.98
CA ALA A 53 -1.17 18.00 -7.48
C ALA A 53 -0.35 16.89 -6.80
N LEU A 54 -0.98 16.06 -5.98
CA LEU A 54 -0.32 14.92 -5.32
C LEU A 54 0.15 13.87 -6.35
N LEU A 55 -0.69 13.53 -7.32
CA LEU A 55 -0.37 12.56 -8.39
C LEU A 55 0.71 13.07 -9.35
N ALA A 56 0.93 14.38 -9.44
CA ALA A 56 1.98 14.99 -10.24
C ALA A 56 3.40 14.74 -9.69
N ASP A 57 3.55 14.18 -8.47
CA ASP A 57 4.87 13.84 -7.94
C ASP A 57 5.59 12.87 -8.89
N PRO A 58 6.82 13.19 -9.33
CA PRO A 58 7.58 12.38 -10.29
C PRO A 58 7.81 10.94 -9.85
N TRP A 59 7.75 10.66 -8.55
CA TRP A 59 7.90 9.31 -8.02
C TRP A 59 6.83 8.34 -8.57
N PHE A 60 5.59 8.82 -8.78
CA PHE A 60 4.53 7.97 -9.34
C PHE A 60 4.83 7.50 -10.75
N ALA A 61 5.53 8.31 -11.55
CA ALA A 61 5.93 7.97 -12.91
C ALA A 61 7.15 7.03 -13.02
N LEU A 62 7.86 6.78 -11.91
CA LEU A 62 9.01 5.87 -11.94
C LEU A 62 8.59 4.44 -12.32
N PRO A 63 9.38 3.76 -13.18
CA PRO A 63 9.13 2.36 -13.48
C PRO A 63 9.51 1.45 -12.30
N PRO A 64 8.84 0.28 -12.15
CA PRO A 64 9.30 -0.76 -11.23
C PRO A 64 10.66 -1.36 -11.66
N PRO A 65 11.46 -1.84 -10.69
CA PRO A 65 11.17 -1.89 -9.25
C PRO A 65 11.37 -0.53 -8.60
N LYS A 66 10.40 -0.10 -7.79
CA LYS A 66 10.48 1.13 -7.00
C LYS A 66 10.00 0.89 -5.59
N SER A 67 10.58 1.63 -4.65
CA SER A 67 10.25 1.58 -3.23
C SER A 67 10.11 2.99 -2.69
N SER A 68 9.29 3.15 -1.68
CA SER A 68 9.09 4.39 -0.95
C SER A 68 8.93 4.12 0.53
N GLY A 69 9.12 5.15 1.33
CA GLY A 69 8.90 5.09 2.77
C GLY A 69 8.36 6.41 3.28
N ARG A 70 8.29 6.51 4.60
CA ARG A 70 7.82 7.71 5.30
C ARG A 70 8.74 8.92 5.11
N GLU A 71 9.97 8.71 4.62
CA GLU A 71 10.91 9.75 4.24
C GLU A 71 10.48 10.49 2.96
N HIS A 72 9.71 9.84 2.09
CA HIS A 72 9.15 10.45 0.88
C HIS A 72 7.72 10.94 1.11
N PHE A 73 6.83 10.04 1.53
CA PHE A 73 5.43 10.35 1.77
C PHE A 73 5.18 10.68 3.25
N HIS A 74 5.23 11.97 3.59
CA HIS A 74 5.04 12.49 4.94
C HIS A 74 4.13 13.74 4.95
N LEU A 75 3.67 14.17 6.12
CA LEU A 75 2.72 15.27 6.22
C LEU A 75 3.23 16.60 5.65
N ALA A 76 4.54 16.87 5.73
CA ALA A 76 5.09 18.08 5.12
C ALA A 76 5.04 18.04 3.58
N TRP A 77 5.13 16.85 2.98
CA TRP A 77 4.90 16.68 1.53
C TRP A 77 3.44 17.00 1.18
N VAL A 78 2.47 16.52 1.96
CA VAL A 78 1.05 16.88 1.77
C VAL A 78 0.88 18.39 1.95
N ALA A 79 1.40 18.97 3.03
CA ALA A 79 1.27 20.38 3.34
C ALA A 79 1.83 21.30 2.24
N SER A 80 2.87 20.86 1.50
CA SER A 80 3.43 21.62 0.38
C SER A 80 2.48 21.73 -0.83
N GLN A 81 1.44 20.90 -0.89
CA GLN A 81 0.44 20.90 -1.96
C GLN A 81 -0.85 21.62 -1.55
N LEU A 82 -0.99 21.98 -0.27
CA LEU A 82 -2.19 22.67 0.24
C LEU A 82 -2.10 24.17 0.00
N THR A 83 -3.26 24.79 -0.27
CA THR A 83 -3.42 26.24 -0.37
C THR A 83 -3.69 26.89 0.99
N GLY A 84 -4.04 26.09 2.00
CA GLY A 84 -4.37 26.50 3.35
C GLY A 84 -5.87 26.76 3.58
N ASN A 85 -6.71 26.50 2.59
CA ASN A 85 -8.16 26.66 2.68
C ASN A 85 -8.92 25.32 2.70
N GLU A 86 -8.22 24.20 2.54
CA GLU A 86 -8.81 22.88 2.49
C GLU A 86 -9.32 22.47 3.88
N ARG A 87 -10.50 21.86 3.90
CA ARG A 87 -11.02 21.25 5.11
C ARG A 87 -10.26 19.95 5.40
N ALA A 88 -9.98 19.68 6.66
CA ALA A 88 -9.20 18.51 7.04
C ALA A 88 -9.82 17.18 6.57
N GLU A 89 -11.16 17.07 6.58
CA GLU A 89 -11.89 15.92 6.06
C GLU A 89 -11.80 15.77 4.54
N ASP A 90 -11.71 16.87 3.79
CA ASP A 90 -11.56 16.83 2.33
C ASP A 90 -10.15 16.36 1.95
N VAL A 91 -9.14 16.80 2.70
CA VAL A 91 -7.77 16.27 2.55
C VAL A 91 -7.73 14.77 2.87
N GLN A 92 -8.37 14.32 3.97
CA GLN A 92 -8.45 12.90 4.32
C GLN A 92 -9.10 12.08 3.21
N ALA A 93 -10.23 12.55 2.66
CA ALA A 93 -10.90 11.90 1.53
C ALA A 93 -10.01 11.83 0.28
N THR A 94 -9.23 12.88 0.03
CA THR A 94 -8.28 12.95 -1.10
C THR A 94 -7.10 12.01 -0.92
N LEU A 95 -6.56 11.86 0.30
CA LEU A 95 -5.49 10.90 0.58
C LEU A 95 -5.96 9.45 0.45
N LEU A 96 -7.21 9.16 0.81
CA LEU A 96 -7.83 7.86 0.57
C LEU A 96 -7.96 7.59 -0.94
N GLU A 97 -8.42 8.57 -1.70
CA GLU A 97 -8.55 8.49 -3.14
C GLU A 97 -7.19 8.31 -3.83
N LEU A 98 -6.16 9.04 -3.39
CA LEU A 98 -4.79 8.90 -3.88
C LEU A 98 -4.31 7.44 -3.77
N THR A 99 -4.53 6.82 -2.61
CA THR A 99 -4.15 5.42 -2.40
C THR A 99 -4.93 4.48 -3.30
N ALA A 100 -6.24 4.67 -3.42
CA ALA A 100 -7.09 3.84 -4.26
C ALA A 100 -6.71 3.95 -5.75
N ALA A 101 -6.49 5.17 -6.23
CA ALA A 101 -6.11 5.45 -7.61
C ALA A 101 -4.75 4.86 -7.95
N THR A 102 -3.73 5.07 -7.12
CA THR A 102 -2.35 4.58 -7.39
C THR A 102 -2.25 3.06 -7.39
N VAL A 103 -3.00 2.36 -6.51
CA VAL A 103 -3.12 0.90 -6.53
C VAL A 103 -3.77 0.42 -7.82
N ALA A 104 -4.89 1.05 -8.22
CA ALA A 104 -5.62 0.66 -9.41
C ALA A 104 -4.83 0.93 -10.70
N ASP A 105 -4.13 2.07 -10.79
CA ASP A 105 -3.29 2.42 -11.92
C ASP A 105 -2.13 1.44 -12.09
N ALA A 106 -1.48 1.08 -10.99
CA ALA A 106 -0.43 0.08 -11.00
C ALA A 106 -0.92 -1.28 -11.52
N LEU A 107 -2.14 -1.72 -11.11
CA LEU A 107 -2.73 -2.95 -11.61
C LEU A 107 -3.05 -2.88 -13.10
N ARG A 108 -3.66 -1.79 -13.54
CA ARG A 108 -3.97 -1.58 -14.96
C ARG A 108 -2.71 -1.59 -15.84
N ALA A 109 -1.65 -0.95 -15.37
CA ALA A 109 -0.39 -0.83 -16.11
C ALA A 109 0.39 -2.15 -16.16
N HIS A 110 0.43 -2.90 -15.05
CA HIS A 110 1.37 -4.01 -14.90
C HIS A 110 0.74 -5.41 -14.93
N GLN A 111 -0.55 -5.53 -14.63
CA GLN A 111 -1.29 -6.79 -14.66
C GLN A 111 -2.78 -6.58 -14.99
N PRO A 112 -3.10 -6.10 -16.21
CA PRO A 112 -4.47 -5.70 -16.60
C PRO A 112 -5.49 -6.85 -16.58
N ARG A 113 -5.03 -8.10 -16.53
CA ARG A 113 -5.89 -9.29 -16.43
C ARG A 113 -6.12 -9.76 -15.00
N THR A 114 -5.78 -8.95 -14.02
CA THR A 114 -6.04 -9.25 -12.60
C THR A 114 -7.53 -9.47 -12.39
N ARG A 115 -7.87 -10.53 -11.67
CA ARG A 115 -9.26 -10.85 -11.29
C ARG A 115 -9.52 -10.69 -9.80
N ARG A 116 -8.45 -10.64 -9.00
CA ARG A 116 -8.55 -10.58 -7.55
C ARG A 116 -7.41 -9.75 -6.96
N VAL A 117 -7.77 -8.93 -5.99
CA VAL A 117 -6.84 -8.20 -5.12
C VAL A 117 -7.05 -8.71 -3.71
N LEU A 118 -5.99 -9.19 -3.07
CA LEU A 118 -5.98 -9.58 -1.67
C LEU A 118 -5.27 -8.49 -0.88
N ALA A 119 -6.00 -7.84 0.01
CA ALA A 119 -5.47 -6.82 0.90
C ALA A 119 -5.08 -7.41 2.25
N CYS A 120 -3.97 -6.95 2.82
CA CYS A 120 -3.51 -7.30 4.17
C CYS A 120 -2.92 -6.06 4.86
N GLY A 121 -2.66 -6.18 6.16
CA GLY A 121 -2.19 -5.09 7.01
C GLY A 121 -3.31 -4.12 7.42
N GLY A 122 -2.97 -3.08 8.17
CA GLY A 122 -3.93 -2.18 8.80
C GLY A 122 -4.94 -1.52 7.86
N GLY A 123 -4.59 -1.31 6.60
CA GLY A 123 -5.49 -0.71 5.60
C GLY A 123 -6.77 -1.50 5.33
N VAL A 124 -6.81 -2.82 5.62
CA VAL A 124 -8.01 -3.64 5.40
C VAL A 124 -9.15 -3.29 6.35
N HIS A 125 -8.83 -2.69 7.51
CA HIS A 125 -9.82 -2.25 8.49
C HIS A 125 -10.53 -0.94 8.10
N ASN A 126 -10.15 -0.38 6.95
CA ASN A 126 -10.85 0.74 6.32
C ASN A 126 -11.69 0.25 5.13
N PRO A 127 -12.96 -0.12 5.35
CA PRO A 127 -13.83 -0.63 4.29
C PRO A 127 -14.08 0.39 3.19
N MET A 128 -13.99 1.69 3.50
CA MET A 128 -14.12 2.75 2.50
C MET A 128 -12.95 2.72 1.52
N LEU A 129 -11.71 2.48 2.00
CA LEU A 129 -10.55 2.32 1.14
C LEU A 129 -10.71 1.11 0.19
N LEU A 130 -11.12 -0.06 0.74
CA LEU A 130 -11.33 -1.24 -0.09
C LEU A 130 -12.45 -1.04 -1.12
N ALA A 131 -13.55 -0.40 -0.73
CA ALA A 131 -14.64 -0.06 -1.63
C ALA A 131 -14.18 0.90 -2.73
N ARG A 132 -13.31 1.87 -2.40
CA ARG A 132 -12.79 2.83 -3.36
C ARG A 132 -11.82 2.18 -4.35
N ILE A 133 -10.95 1.28 -3.89
CA ILE A 133 -10.09 0.45 -4.76
C ILE A 133 -10.97 -0.39 -5.71
N ALA A 134 -12.02 -1.03 -5.19
CA ALA A 134 -12.94 -1.82 -6.01
C ALA A 134 -13.67 -0.98 -7.06
N ALA A 135 -14.07 0.25 -6.72
CA ALA A 135 -14.71 1.18 -7.67
C ALA A 135 -13.79 1.55 -8.84
N HIS A 136 -12.48 1.67 -8.60
CA HIS A 136 -11.49 1.89 -9.64
C HIS A 136 -11.20 0.64 -10.49
N LEU A 137 -11.58 -0.55 -10.03
CA LEU A 137 -11.24 -1.84 -10.65
C LEU A 137 -12.50 -2.66 -10.98
N PRO A 138 -13.36 -2.19 -11.89
CA PRO A 138 -14.58 -2.90 -12.25
C PRO A 138 -14.27 -4.32 -12.76
N GLY A 139 -14.97 -5.31 -12.21
CA GLY A 139 -14.77 -6.72 -12.53
C GLY A 139 -13.62 -7.41 -11.79
N VAL A 140 -12.93 -6.71 -10.87
CA VAL A 140 -11.91 -7.28 -9.99
C VAL A 140 -12.50 -7.45 -8.58
N HIS A 141 -12.34 -8.63 -7.99
CA HIS A 141 -12.71 -8.87 -6.60
C HIS A 141 -11.63 -8.29 -5.68
N VAL A 142 -12.01 -7.33 -4.83
CA VAL A 142 -11.14 -6.75 -3.81
C VAL A 142 -11.60 -7.29 -2.44
N GLU A 143 -10.75 -8.02 -1.77
CA GLU A 143 -11.06 -8.69 -0.52
C GLU A 143 -9.85 -8.78 0.41
N SER A 144 -10.09 -9.01 1.70
CA SER A 144 -9.03 -9.27 2.67
C SER A 144 -8.48 -10.70 2.53
N THR A 145 -7.21 -10.89 2.89
CA THR A 145 -6.59 -12.22 3.05
C THR A 145 -7.34 -13.12 4.03
N GLN A 146 -8.14 -12.54 4.93
CA GLN A 146 -9.03 -13.28 5.85
C GLN A 146 -9.98 -14.22 5.10
N ALA A 147 -10.47 -13.83 3.93
CA ALA A 147 -11.35 -14.67 3.10
C ALA A 147 -10.67 -15.99 2.64
N HIS A 148 -9.34 -16.04 2.74
CA HIS A 148 -8.50 -17.19 2.39
C HIS A 148 -7.82 -17.85 3.60
N GLY A 149 -8.29 -17.56 4.82
CA GLY A 149 -7.76 -18.15 6.04
C GLY A 149 -6.44 -17.56 6.53
N LEU A 150 -6.02 -16.42 5.96
CA LEU A 150 -4.84 -15.68 6.41
C LEU A 150 -5.29 -14.40 7.11
N ASP A 151 -5.08 -14.33 8.41
CA ASP A 151 -5.36 -13.12 9.17
C ASP A 151 -4.53 -11.95 8.61
N PRO A 152 -5.19 -10.86 8.16
CA PRO A 152 -4.52 -9.75 7.50
C PRO A 152 -3.50 -9.03 8.39
N ASP A 153 -3.66 -9.06 9.70
CA ASP A 153 -2.76 -8.40 10.66
C ASP A 153 -1.50 -9.24 10.94
N PHE A 154 -1.53 -10.54 10.62
CA PHE A 154 -0.42 -11.46 10.87
C PHE A 154 0.34 -11.88 9.62
N VAL A 155 -0.01 -11.41 8.43
CA VAL A 155 0.68 -11.77 7.17
C VAL A 155 2.17 -11.47 7.26
N GLU A 156 2.54 -10.29 7.77
CA GLU A 156 3.95 -9.89 7.93
C GLU A 156 4.66 -10.75 8.97
N ALA A 157 4.05 -10.98 10.13
CA ALA A 157 4.61 -11.84 11.18
C ALA A 157 4.82 -13.28 10.67
N MET A 158 3.87 -13.83 9.90
CA MET A 158 4.03 -15.14 9.26
C MET A 158 5.18 -15.15 8.24
N ALA A 159 5.33 -14.07 7.46
CA ALA A 159 6.43 -13.93 6.52
C ALA A 159 7.79 -13.92 7.24
N PHE A 160 7.94 -13.19 8.35
CA PHE A 160 9.16 -13.19 9.15
C PHE A 160 9.42 -14.54 9.80
N ALA A 161 8.42 -15.23 10.32
CA ALA A 161 8.57 -16.58 10.86
C ALA A 161 9.04 -17.57 9.78
N TRP A 162 8.50 -17.46 8.57
CA TRP A 162 8.95 -18.26 7.42
C TRP A 162 10.39 -17.92 7.06
N LEU A 163 10.78 -16.64 6.99
CA LEU A 163 12.15 -16.22 6.71
C LEU A 163 13.14 -16.75 7.73
N ALA A 164 12.80 -16.71 9.03
CA ALA A 164 13.63 -17.28 10.09
C ALA A 164 13.83 -18.80 9.89
N ARG A 165 12.77 -19.53 9.55
CA ARG A 165 12.86 -20.97 9.23
C ARG A 165 13.77 -21.22 8.03
N GLU A 166 13.65 -20.43 6.97
CA GLU A 166 14.50 -20.58 5.79
C GLU A 166 15.97 -20.27 6.11
N ALA A 167 16.23 -19.22 6.92
CA ALA A 167 17.57 -18.87 7.36
C ALA A 167 18.24 -20.01 8.16
N LEU A 168 17.52 -20.59 9.14
CA LEU A 168 18.00 -21.73 9.94
C LEU A 168 18.27 -22.97 9.08
N ALA A 169 17.52 -23.15 8.00
CA ALA A 169 17.68 -24.26 7.06
C ALA A 169 18.71 -23.97 5.95
N GLY A 170 19.38 -22.82 5.97
CA GLY A 170 20.35 -22.42 4.93
C GLY A 170 19.72 -22.21 3.55
N ARG A 171 18.42 -21.96 3.48
CA ARG A 171 17.70 -21.74 2.22
C ARG A 171 17.49 -20.26 1.92
N PRO A 172 17.48 -19.85 0.64
CA PRO A 172 17.19 -18.47 0.26
C PRO A 172 15.80 -18.03 0.68
N GLY A 173 15.71 -16.80 1.22
CA GLY A 173 14.45 -16.17 1.62
C GLY A 173 14.00 -15.04 0.70
N ASN A 174 14.81 -14.63 -0.28
CA ASN A 174 14.46 -13.55 -1.21
C ASN A 174 13.94 -14.06 -2.55
N VAL A 175 13.18 -13.19 -3.22
CA VAL A 175 12.76 -13.36 -4.61
C VAL A 175 13.50 -12.29 -5.43
N PRO A 176 14.56 -12.64 -6.17
CA PRO A 176 15.40 -11.68 -6.89
C PRO A 176 14.61 -10.78 -7.86
N ALA A 177 13.57 -11.30 -8.50
CA ALA A 177 12.71 -10.54 -9.41
C ALA A 177 11.91 -9.42 -8.71
N VAL A 178 11.74 -9.50 -7.39
CA VAL A 178 11.07 -8.47 -6.57
C VAL A 178 12.07 -7.50 -5.97
N THR A 179 13.19 -8.04 -5.44
CA THR A 179 14.16 -7.25 -4.67
C THR A 179 15.25 -6.59 -5.52
N GLY A 180 15.37 -6.96 -6.80
CA GLY A 180 16.48 -6.53 -7.65
C GLY A 180 17.83 -7.17 -7.29
N ALA A 181 17.85 -8.15 -6.38
CA ALA A 181 19.05 -8.83 -5.98
C ALA A 181 19.67 -9.65 -7.14
N ARG A 182 21.00 -9.74 -7.19
CA ARG A 182 21.75 -10.47 -8.22
C ARG A 182 21.51 -11.98 -8.22
N GLY A 183 20.80 -12.52 -7.22
CA GLY A 183 20.47 -13.94 -7.10
C GLY A 183 19.85 -14.27 -5.74
N PRO A 184 19.48 -15.56 -5.56
CA PRO A 184 18.97 -16.05 -4.28
C PRO A 184 19.98 -15.86 -3.14
N ARG A 185 19.50 -15.48 -1.95
CA ARG A 185 20.32 -15.25 -0.75
C ARG A 185 19.61 -15.79 0.48
N VAL A 186 20.37 -16.43 1.36
CA VAL A 186 19.94 -16.67 2.73
C VAL A 186 19.89 -15.32 3.43
N LEU A 187 18.75 -14.99 4.04
CA LEU A 187 18.52 -13.73 4.72
C LEU A 187 18.60 -13.93 6.25
N GLY A 188 19.19 -12.94 6.92
CA GLY A 188 19.34 -12.95 8.36
C GLY A 188 20.68 -13.53 8.83
N VAL A 189 20.95 -13.33 10.11
CA VAL A 189 22.14 -13.84 10.82
C VAL A 189 21.70 -14.53 12.09
N VAL A 190 22.27 -15.67 12.38
CA VAL A 190 22.07 -16.41 13.64
C VAL A 190 23.28 -16.13 14.54
N TYR A 191 23.03 -15.55 15.69
CA TYR A 191 24.03 -15.36 16.72
C TYR A 191 23.91 -16.52 17.73
N PRO A 192 24.90 -17.42 17.83
CA PRO A 192 24.87 -18.46 18.85
C PRO A 192 24.96 -17.84 20.23
N ALA A 193 24.32 -18.48 21.22
CA ALA A 193 24.37 -18.10 22.63
C ALA A 193 25.78 -18.33 23.21
#